data_cacd697d535f9c5dd9cf161a434b9c57
#
_entry.id   cacd697d535f9c5dd9cf161a434b9c57
#
_cell.length_a   1.000
_cell.length_b   1.000
_cell.length_c   1.000
_cell.angle_alpha   90.00
_cell.angle_beta   90.00
_cell.angle_gamma   90.00
#
_symmetry.space_group_name_H-M   'P 1'
#
loop_
_entity.id
_entity.type
_entity.pdbx_description
1 polymer ?
#
loop_
_entity_poly.entity_id
_entity_poly.type
_entity_poly.pdbx_seq_one_letter_code
_entity_poly.pdbx_strand_id
1 'polypeptide(L)'
;STHAIWPNPLASANDNLAAIQLQGHAGTLSDCGSCHTSLPLTLDGPHGMHNVNSRGWNLEHEDFYEDNPSACRSCHGLNLEGTVLSMTAADRTYLRDDDDDDETLFVAKGTEVSCSLCHDKP
;
A
#
# COMPACT_ATOMS: atom_id res chain seq x y z
N SER A 1 -9.16 2.22 14.23
CA SER A 1 -8.83 1.45 13.03
C SER A 1 -8.02 0.22 13.40
N THR A 2 -8.35 -0.92 12.83
CA THR A 2 -7.60 -2.17 13.01
C THR A 2 -6.16 -2.06 12.52
N HIS A 3 -5.88 -1.15 11.60
CA HIS A 3 -4.55 -0.87 11.07
C HIS A 3 -3.70 0.01 11.99
N ALA A 4 -4.25 0.61 13.03
CA ALA A 4 -3.55 1.50 13.94
C ALA A 4 -3.11 0.81 15.26
N ILE A 5 -2.93 -0.50 15.24
CA ILE A 5 -2.47 -1.27 16.39
C ILE A 5 -0.94 -1.16 16.47
N TRP A 6 -0.44 -0.68 17.62
CA TRP A 6 0.97 -0.57 17.90
C TRP A 6 1.46 -1.75 18.72
N PRO A 7 2.67 -2.27 18.49
CA PRO A 7 3.24 -3.32 19.32
C PRO A 7 3.36 -2.83 20.77
N ASN A 8 2.92 -3.65 21.71
CA ASN A 8 3.14 -3.42 23.12
C ASN A 8 4.52 -4.00 23.51
N PRO A 9 5.32 -3.36 24.40
CA PRO A 9 6.59 -3.93 24.85
C PRO A 9 6.44 -5.25 25.59
N LEU A 10 5.25 -5.56 26.12
CA LEU A 10 4.96 -6.86 26.74
C LEU A 10 4.51 -7.86 25.66
N ALA A 11 5.30 -8.90 25.47
CA ALA A 11 5.02 -9.93 24.45
C ALA A 11 3.67 -10.64 24.64
N SER A 12 3.16 -10.71 25.88
CA SER A 12 1.87 -11.33 26.22
C SER A 12 0.68 -10.37 26.20
N ALA A 13 0.86 -9.10 25.81
CA ALA A 13 -0.24 -8.16 25.72
C ALA A 13 -1.21 -8.56 24.60
N ASN A 14 -2.51 -8.32 24.82
CA ASN A 14 -3.55 -8.67 23.85
C ASN A 14 -3.32 -8.07 22.45
N ASP A 15 -2.77 -6.85 22.38
CA ASP A 15 -2.46 -6.19 21.11
C ASP A 15 -1.50 -7.02 20.26
N ASN A 16 -0.43 -7.52 20.88
CA ASN A 16 0.54 -8.40 20.22
C ASN A 16 -0.07 -9.77 19.90
N LEU A 17 -0.80 -10.38 20.84
CA LEU A 17 -1.39 -11.69 20.64
C LEU A 17 -2.42 -11.69 19.51
N ALA A 18 -3.31 -10.71 19.47
CA ALA A 18 -4.30 -10.58 18.43
C ALA A 18 -3.67 -10.35 17.05
N ALA A 19 -2.68 -9.48 16.96
CA ALA A 19 -1.96 -9.22 15.71
C ALA A 19 -1.22 -10.47 15.23
N ILE A 20 -0.51 -11.18 16.13
CA ILE A 20 0.21 -12.43 15.80
C ILE A 20 -0.74 -13.51 15.32
N GLN A 21 -1.91 -13.67 15.97
CA GLN A 21 -2.91 -14.67 15.57
C GLN A 21 -3.49 -14.37 14.19
N LEU A 22 -3.70 -13.10 13.85
CA LEU A 22 -4.30 -12.70 12.59
C LEU A 22 -3.31 -12.73 11.42
N GLN A 23 -2.08 -12.29 11.61
CA GLN A 23 -1.13 -12.07 10.52
C GLN A 23 0.25 -12.74 10.71
N GLY A 24 0.50 -13.39 11.85
CA GLY A 24 1.76 -14.09 12.13
C GLY A 24 2.88 -13.22 12.72
N HIS A 25 2.67 -11.92 12.89
CA HIS A 25 3.62 -10.99 13.51
C HIS A 25 2.91 -9.90 14.31
N ALA A 26 3.60 -9.32 15.28
CA ALA A 26 3.10 -8.22 16.10
C ALA A 26 3.04 -6.90 15.27
N GLY A 27 2.28 -5.95 15.77
CA GLY A 27 2.18 -4.61 15.20
C GLY A 27 0.94 -4.39 14.34
N THR A 28 0.97 -3.30 13.60
CA THR A 28 -0.14 -2.88 12.73
C THR A 28 -0.59 -4.01 11.81
N LEU A 29 -1.90 -4.21 11.70
CA LEU A 29 -2.47 -5.19 10.76
C LEU A 29 -2.30 -4.68 9.34
N SER A 30 -1.31 -5.20 8.64
CA SER A 30 -0.95 -4.83 7.26
C SER A 30 -1.26 -5.92 6.24
N ASP A 31 -1.50 -7.16 6.70
CA ASP A 31 -1.80 -8.29 5.82
C ASP A 31 -3.29 -8.34 5.51
N CYS A 32 -3.68 -7.83 4.35
CA CYS A 32 -5.08 -7.74 3.93
C CYS A 32 -5.80 -9.11 3.95
N GLY A 33 -5.08 -10.16 3.57
CA GLY A 33 -5.59 -11.53 3.56
C GLY A 33 -5.94 -12.11 4.93
N SER A 34 -5.53 -11.45 6.04
CA SER A 34 -5.92 -11.84 7.40
C SER A 34 -7.41 -11.65 7.67
N CYS A 35 -8.04 -10.69 6.98
CA CYS A 35 -9.46 -10.34 7.16
C CYS A 35 -10.28 -10.48 5.88
N HIS A 36 -9.65 -10.35 4.72
CA HIS A 36 -10.31 -10.40 3.41
C HIS A 36 -10.00 -11.71 2.68
N THR A 37 -11.03 -12.42 2.26
CA THR A 37 -10.88 -13.60 1.39
C THR A 37 -10.52 -13.22 -0.05
N SER A 38 -10.92 -12.01 -0.47
CA SER A 38 -10.49 -11.37 -1.72
C SER A 38 -10.22 -9.90 -1.44
N LEU A 39 -9.15 -9.36 -2.04
CA LEU A 39 -8.81 -7.95 -1.86
C LEU A 39 -9.76 -7.08 -2.67
N PRO A 40 -10.33 -6.02 -2.07
CA PRO A 40 -11.07 -5.02 -2.83
C PRO A 40 -10.10 -4.28 -3.77
N LEU A 41 -10.50 -4.12 -5.02
CA LEU A 41 -9.70 -3.44 -6.06
C LEU A 41 -10.36 -2.13 -6.52
N THR A 42 -11.10 -1.50 -5.63
CA THR A 42 -11.79 -0.23 -5.88
C THR A 42 -11.24 0.86 -4.96
N LEU A 43 -11.47 2.12 -5.31
CA LEU A 43 -11.16 3.26 -4.45
C LEU A 43 -12.25 3.56 -3.42
N ASP A 44 -13.33 2.78 -3.42
CA ASP A 44 -14.47 2.94 -2.52
C ASP A 44 -14.25 2.23 -1.18
N GLY A 45 -15.09 2.57 -0.23
CA GLY A 45 -15.12 1.92 1.07
C GLY A 45 -14.28 2.63 2.13
N PRO A 46 -14.15 2.03 3.33
CA PRO A 46 -13.44 2.66 4.45
C PRO A 46 -11.93 2.77 4.22
N HIS A 47 -11.37 1.96 3.35
CA HIS A 47 -9.96 1.98 2.94
C HIS A 47 -9.89 1.39 1.53
N GLY A 48 -10.26 2.17 0.54
CA GLY A 48 -10.26 1.75 -0.86
C GLY A 48 -8.88 1.26 -1.31
N MET A 49 -8.90 0.40 -2.29
CA MET A 49 -7.71 -0.16 -2.91
C MET A 49 -7.76 0.07 -4.42
N HIS A 50 -6.67 -0.17 -5.08
CA HIS A 50 -6.58 -0.07 -6.53
C HIS A 50 -5.89 -1.29 -7.13
N ASN A 51 -6.15 -1.56 -8.39
CA ASN A 51 -5.54 -2.68 -9.08
C ASN A 51 -4.13 -2.32 -9.56
N VAL A 52 -3.13 -2.68 -8.77
CA VAL A 52 -1.72 -2.41 -9.07
C VAL A 52 -1.20 -3.15 -10.32
N ASN A 53 -1.93 -4.14 -10.83
CA ASN A 53 -1.59 -4.86 -12.06
C ASN A 53 -2.25 -4.25 -13.31
N SER A 54 -3.11 -3.25 -13.13
CA SER A 54 -3.77 -2.56 -14.23
C SER A 54 -2.83 -1.55 -14.87
N ARG A 55 -2.54 -1.71 -16.16
CA ARG A 55 -1.78 -0.71 -16.92
C ARG A 55 -2.49 0.64 -16.94
N GLY A 56 -3.81 0.65 -17.11
CA GLY A 56 -4.61 1.88 -17.08
C GLY A 56 -4.46 2.62 -15.77
N TRP A 57 -4.52 1.91 -14.64
CA TRP A 57 -4.27 2.50 -13.34
C TRP A 57 -2.86 3.12 -13.26
N ASN A 58 -1.84 2.41 -13.70
CA ASN A 58 -0.45 2.87 -13.60
C ASN A 58 -0.20 4.14 -14.43
N LEU A 59 -0.91 4.32 -15.54
CA LEU A 59 -0.77 5.50 -16.41
C LEU A 59 -1.65 6.68 -15.99
N GLU A 60 -2.80 6.41 -15.36
CA GLU A 60 -3.85 7.41 -15.09
C GLU A 60 -4.04 7.70 -13.59
N HIS A 61 -3.20 7.14 -12.70
CA HIS A 61 -3.40 7.31 -11.24
C HIS A 61 -3.22 8.76 -10.77
N GLU A 62 -2.56 9.61 -11.55
CA GLU A 62 -2.41 11.04 -11.28
C GLU A 62 -3.77 11.74 -11.25
N ASP A 63 -4.66 11.46 -12.19
CA ASP A 63 -6.01 12.02 -12.23
C ASP A 63 -6.79 11.67 -10.95
N PHE A 64 -6.68 10.42 -10.48
CA PHE A 64 -7.30 9.99 -9.22
C PHE A 64 -6.68 10.69 -8.00
N TYR A 65 -5.38 10.96 -8.04
CA TYR A 65 -4.71 11.70 -6.98
C TYR A 65 -5.17 13.16 -6.94
N GLU A 66 -5.30 13.82 -8.07
CA GLU A 66 -5.78 15.20 -8.15
C GLU A 66 -7.20 15.35 -7.61
N ASP A 67 -8.07 14.38 -7.93
CA ASP A 67 -9.45 14.36 -7.47
C ASP A 67 -9.57 14.14 -5.95
N ASN A 68 -8.77 13.26 -5.36
CA ASN A 68 -8.85 12.94 -3.94
C ASN A 68 -7.50 12.53 -3.33
N PRO A 69 -6.59 13.49 -3.06
CA PRO A 69 -5.28 13.20 -2.47
C PRO A 69 -5.34 12.50 -1.12
N SER A 70 -6.42 12.74 -0.36
CA SER A 70 -6.59 12.17 0.98
C SER A 70 -6.76 10.66 0.96
N ALA A 71 -7.40 10.12 -0.08
CA ALA A 71 -7.55 8.68 -0.26
C ALA A 71 -6.17 8.01 -0.41
N CYS A 72 -5.30 8.59 -1.22
CA CYS A 72 -3.93 8.09 -1.43
C CYS A 72 -3.09 8.17 -0.16
N ARG A 73 -3.13 9.31 0.53
CA ARG A 73 -2.38 9.56 1.77
C ARG A 73 -2.77 8.64 2.92
N SER A 74 -3.98 8.10 2.90
CA SER A 74 -4.44 7.14 3.92
C SER A 74 -3.58 5.87 3.99
N CYS A 75 -3.02 5.45 2.87
CA CYS A 75 -2.16 4.27 2.78
C CYS A 75 -0.70 4.63 2.48
N HIS A 76 -0.45 5.62 1.61
CA HIS A 76 0.89 6.01 1.20
C HIS A 76 1.58 7.03 2.13
N GLY A 77 0.89 7.48 3.17
CA GLY A 77 1.40 8.43 4.14
C GLY A 77 1.18 9.89 3.75
N LEU A 78 1.25 10.77 4.76
CA LEU A 78 0.95 12.19 4.60
C LEU A 78 1.81 12.87 3.53
N ASN A 79 3.08 12.47 3.46
CA ASN A 79 4.06 12.98 2.51
C ASN A 79 4.26 12.03 1.30
N LEU A 80 3.43 11.00 1.15
CA LEU A 80 3.51 10.03 0.06
C LEU A 80 4.85 9.26 0.00
N GLU A 81 5.49 9.09 1.16
CA GLU A 81 6.76 8.38 1.31
C GLU A 81 6.62 6.85 1.35
N GLY A 82 5.39 6.35 1.38
CA GLY A 82 5.09 4.96 1.64
C GLY A 82 4.87 4.67 3.13
N THR A 83 4.12 3.63 3.40
CA THR A 83 3.88 3.07 4.73
C THR A 83 3.75 1.56 4.64
N VAL A 84 3.61 0.90 5.78
CA VAL A 84 3.31 -0.55 5.81
C VAL A 84 2.01 -0.91 5.07
N LEU A 85 1.07 0.05 4.91
CA LEU A 85 -0.18 -0.16 4.19
C LEU A 85 -0.02 -0.04 2.66
N SER A 86 1.06 0.56 2.18
CA SER A 86 1.39 0.65 0.75
C SER A 86 2.48 -0.35 0.33
N MET A 87 2.76 -1.34 1.18
CA MET A 87 3.78 -2.34 0.92
C MET A 87 3.35 -3.32 -0.17
N THR A 88 4.24 -3.63 -1.11
CA THR A 88 3.93 -4.61 -2.15
C THR A 88 3.83 -6.02 -1.56
N ALA A 89 2.79 -6.74 -1.96
CA ALA A 89 2.57 -8.15 -1.55
C ALA A 89 3.38 -9.15 -2.38
N ALA A 90 3.97 -8.73 -3.49
CA ALA A 90 4.76 -9.56 -4.40
C ALA A 90 5.79 -8.73 -5.16
N ASP A 91 6.79 -9.38 -5.77
CA ASP A 91 7.67 -8.74 -6.74
C ASP A 91 6.85 -8.25 -7.93
N ARG A 92 7.12 -7.02 -8.38
CA ARG A 92 6.38 -6.39 -9.48
C ARG A 92 7.34 -5.68 -10.42
N THR A 93 6.92 -5.58 -11.68
CA THR A 93 7.60 -4.77 -12.69
C THR A 93 6.59 -3.80 -13.28
N TYR A 94 6.88 -2.52 -13.20
CA TYR A 94 6.05 -1.45 -13.74
C TYR A 94 6.69 -0.86 -14.97
N LEU A 95 5.86 -0.49 -15.95
CA LEU A 95 6.30 0.35 -17.06
C LEU A 95 6.26 1.82 -16.60
N ARG A 96 7.36 2.51 -16.75
CA ARG A 96 7.42 3.96 -16.66
C ARG A 96 7.19 4.51 -18.07
N ASP A 97 6.20 5.35 -18.19
CA ASP A 97 5.94 6.08 -19.44
C ASP A 97 6.64 7.44 -19.31
N ASP A 98 7.94 7.45 -19.56
CA ASP A 98 8.68 8.69 -19.80
C ASP A 98 8.71 8.91 -21.31
N ASP A 99 8.43 10.11 -21.76
CA ASP A 99 8.16 10.53 -23.15
C ASP A 99 9.15 10.02 -24.23
N ASP A 100 10.27 9.45 -23.85
CA ASP A 100 11.33 9.03 -24.78
C ASP A 100 11.84 7.58 -24.66
N ASP A 101 11.58 6.86 -23.55
CA ASP A 101 12.04 5.48 -23.35
C ASP A 101 11.11 4.69 -22.43
N ASP A 102 10.62 3.55 -22.90
CA ASP A 102 9.89 2.57 -22.08
C ASP A 102 10.83 1.96 -21.02
N GLU A 103 11.06 2.64 -19.92
CA GLU A 103 11.80 2.09 -18.80
C GLU A 103 10.92 1.21 -17.93
N THR A 104 11.47 0.11 -17.46
CA THR A 104 10.83 -0.76 -16.48
C THR A 104 11.43 -0.55 -15.10
N LEU A 105 10.57 -0.44 -14.09
CA LEU A 105 10.96 -0.39 -12.69
C LEU A 105 10.61 -1.70 -12.00
N PHE A 106 11.60 -2.37 -11.45
CA PHE A 106 11.39 -3.54 -10.59
C PHE A 106 11.22 -3.12 -9.13
N VAL A 107 10.16 -3.60 -8.50
CA VAL A 107 9.83 -3.35 -7.09
C VAL A 107 9.74 -4.70 -6.37
N ALA A 108 10.66 -4.93 -5.46
CA ALA A 108 10.69 -6.18 -4.69
C ALA A 108 9.53 -6.27 -3.70
N LYS A 109 9.06 -7.49 -3.43
CA LYS A 109 8.10 -7.77 -2.36
C LYS A 109 8.54 -7.12 -1.04
N GLY A 110 7.59 -6.49 -0.35
CA GLY A 110 7.84 -5.83 0.93
C GLY A 110 8.38 -4.40 0.80
N THR A 111 8.46 -3.84 -0.40
CA THR A 111 8.81 -2.43 -0.60
C THR A 111 7.60 -1.55 -0.26
N GLU A 112 7.80 -0.54 0.59
CA GLU A 112 6.81 0.50 0.83
C GLU A 112 6.78 1.44 -0.37
N VAL A 113 5.67 1.42 -1.12
CA VAL A 113 5.56 2.18 -2.36
C VAL A 113 5.31 3.65 -2.05
N SER A 114 6.23 4.49 -2.50
CA SER A 114 6.13 5.95 -2.47
C SER A 114 6.00 6.52 -3.88
N CYS A 115 5.52 7.74 -4.01
CA CYS A 115 5.47 8.44 -5.31
C CYS A 115 6.88 8.62 -5.89
N SER A 116 7.86 8.95 -5.05
CA SER A 116 9.25 9.17 -5.46
C SER A 116 10.01 7.90 -5.90
N LEU A 117 9.37 6.73 -5.80
CA LEU A 117 9.93 5.49 -6.31
C LEU A 117 9.96 5.46 -7.84
N CYS A 118 8.97 6.08 -8.47
CA CYS A 118 8.78 6.06 -9.92
C CYS A 118 9.02 7.40 -10.59
N HIS A 119 8.72 8.50 -9.91
CA HIS A 119 8.81 9.86 -10.47
C HIS A 119 8.98 10.90 -9.35
N ASP A 120 9.26 12.13 -9.71
CA ASP A 120 9.25 13.23 -8.76
C ASP A 120 7.85 13.40 -8.17
N LYS A 121 7.79 13.76 -6.89
CA LYS A 121 6.50 13.93 -6.21
C LYS A 121 5.67 15.03 -6.85
N PRO A 122 4.36 14.83 -6.90
CA PRO A 122 3.45 15.86 -7.34
C PRO A 122 3.43 17.10 -6.44
#